data_bc313862515b04f8cd3da89c44875866
#
_entry.id   bc313862515b04f8cd3da89c44875866
#
_cell.length_a   1.000
_cell.length_b   1.000
_cell.length_c   1.000
_cell.angle_alpha   90.00
_cell.angle_beta   90.00
_cell.angle_gamma   90.00
#
_symmetry.space_group_name_H-M   'P 1'
#
loop_
_entity.id
_entity.type
_entity.pdbx_description
1 polymer ?
#
loop_
_entity_poly.entity_id
_entity_poly.type
_entity_poly.pdbx_seq_one_letter_code
_entity_poly.pdbx_strand_id
1 'polypeptide(L)'
;NSGIHVAVDTCGYTTSSKALEVLKAADLLLFDIKGIDPMRHKKNTGKSNEVILQNLHLLSEMRKPMIIRVPVIPGYNDSDEELNGIADLLSTLKSVERVDILPEHEFGRIKYEQLDLEYRLKPCPVSAERQDAIRVMFEAKGFHTQIGG
;
A
#
# COMPACT_ATOMS: atom_id res chain seq x y z
N ASN A 1 -1.47 -16.37 -25.29
CA ASN A 1 -0.51 -16.02 -24.23
C ASN A 1 0.78 -15.54 -24.90
N SER A 2 1.06 -14.24 -24.90
CA SER A 2 2.19 -13.62 -25.61
C SER A 2 3.51 -13.69 -24.82
N GLY A 3 3.53 -14.34 -23.65
CA GLY A 3 4.72 -14.44 -22.78
C GLY A 3 5.16 -13.11 -22.15
N ILE A 4 4.29 -12.09 -22.15
CA ILE A 4 4.56 -10.80 -21.51
C ILE A 4 4.16 -10.89 -20.05
N HIS A 5 5.08 -10.58 -19.13
CA HIS A 5 4.80 -10.46 -17.70
C HIS A 5 4.06 -9.15 -17.42
N VAL A 6 2.93 -9.24 -16.73
CA VAL A 6 2.05 -8.10 -16.43
C VAL A 6 2.01 -7.84 -14.94
N ALA A 7 2.49 -6.68 -14.51
CA ALA A 7 2.30 -6.17 -13.16
C ALA A 7 1.16 -5.14 -13.13
N VAL A 8 0.29 -5.22 -12.13
CA VAL A 8 -0.83 -4.28 -11.94
C VAL A 8 -0.63 -3.49 -10.65
N ASP A 9 -0.62 -2.17 -10.78
CA ASP A 9 -0.59 -1.22 -9.67
C ASP A 9 -2.03 -0.94 -9.19
N THR A 10 -2.32 -1.19 -7.92
CA THR A 10 -3.67 -1.11 -7.38
C THR A 10 -3.70 -0.91 -5.86
N CYS A 11 -4.76 -0.30 -5.35
CA CYS A 11 -5.13 -0.40 -3.94
C CYS A 11 -6.20 -1.48 -3.67
N GLY A 12 -6.63 -2.22 -4.69
CA GLY A 12 -7.63 -3.27 -4.54
C GLY A 12 -9.06 -2.80 -4.22
N TYR A 13 -9.37 -1.51 -4.28
CA TYR A 13 -10.70 -1.00 -3.98
C TYR A 13 -11.65 -1.27 -5.15
N THR A 14 -12.29 -2.43 -5.14
CA THR A 14 -13.31 -2.80 -6.12
C THR A 14 -14.31 -3.79 -5.56
N THR A 15 -15.57 -3.65 -5.97
CA THR A 15 -16.65 -4.64 -5.79
C THR A 15 -17.03 -5.32 -7.11
N SER A 16 -16.38 -4.93 -8.20
CA SER A 16 -16.64 -5.48 -9.54
C SER A 16 -15.93 -6.83 -9.71
N SER A 17 -16.70 -7.87 -10.04
CA SER A 17 -16.15 -9.19 -10.37
C SER A 17 -15.20 -9.14 -11.57
N LYS A 18 -15.50 -8.31 -12.58
CA LYS A 18 -14.61 -8.12 -13.76
C LYS A 18 -13.27 -7.51 -13.37
N ALA A 19 -13.26 -6.51 -12.48
CA ALA A 19 -12.02 -5.93 -12.00
C ALA A 19 -11.21 -6.94 -11.16
N LEU A 20 -11.87 -7.75 -10.33
CA LEU A 20 -11.20 -8.83 -9.60
C LEU A 20 -10.59 -9.87 -10.54
N GLU A 21 -11.26 -10.23 -11.65
CA GLU A 21 -10.67 -11.14 -12.64
C GLU A 21 -9.39 -10.55 -13.28
N VAL A 22 -9.32 -9.24 -13.50
CA VAL A 22 -8.09 -8.57 -13.98
C VAL A 22 -6.97 -8.74 -12.94
N LEU A 23 -7.24 -8.46 -11.65
CA LEU A 23 -6.24 -8.63 -10.59
C LEU A 23 -5.78 -10.08 -10.46
N LYS A 24 -6.70 -11.04 -10.59
CA LYS A 24 -6.37 -12.48 -10.58
C LYS A 24 -5.53 -12.89 -11.79
N ALA A 25 -5.72 -12.28 -12.94
CA ALA A 25 -4.99 -12.60 -14.18
C ALA A 25 -3.59 -12.01 -14.23
N ALA A 26 -3.30 -10.94 -13.46
CA ALA A 26 -1.96 -10.34 -13.40
C ALA A 26 -0.90 -11.33 -12.91
N ASP A 27 0.34 -11.19 -13.34
CA ASP A 27 1.46 -12.01 -12.84
C ASP A 27 1.98 -11.50 -11.49
N LEU A 28 1.92 -10.19 -11.26
CA LEU A 28 2.35 -9.53 -10.03
C LEU A 28 1.38 -8.38 -9.69
N LEU A 29 1.12 -8.17 -8.40
CA LEU A 29 0.41 -7.01 -7.91
C LEU A 29 1.34 -6.08 -7.13
N LEU A 30 1.35 -4.80 -7.48
CA LEU A 30 1.88 -3.74 -6.64
C LEU A 30 0.70 -3.19 -5.83
N PHE A 31 0.56 -3.67 -4.58
CA PHE A 31 -0.66 -3.47 -3.82
C PHE A 31 -0.46 -2.43 -2.70
N ASP A 32 -1.17 -1.30 -2.80
CA ASP A 32 -1.08 -0.20 -1.84
C ASP A 32 -1.93 -0.46 -0.60
N ILE A 33 -1.32 -0.41 0.59
CA ILE A 33 -2.01 -0.37 1.89
C ILE A 33 -1.76 0.99 2.55
N LYS A 34 -2.82 1.80 2.63
CA LYS A 34 -2.75 3.18 3.13
C LYS A 34 -3.09 3.31 4.61
N GLY A 35 -3.50 2.21 5.26
CA GLY A 35 -3.83 2.13 6.67
C GLY A 35 -4.75 0.95 6.98
N ILE A 36 -4.77 0.52 8.25
CA ILE A 36 -5.60 -0.59 8.73
C ILE A 36 -6.85 -0.13 9.48
N ASP A 37 -6.80 1.00 10.18
CA ASP A 37 -7.97 1.55 10.87
C ASP A 37 -9.00 2.05 9.85
N PRO A 38 -10.23 1.49 9.79
CA PRO A 38 -11.21 1.82 8.76
C PRO A 38 -11.74 3.27 8.88
N MET A 39 -11.81 3.81 10.10
CA MET A 39 -12.29 5.17 10.32
C MET A 39 -11.24 6.18 9.89
N ARG A 40 -9.98 5.95 10.26
CA ARG A 40 -8.83 6.77 9.84
C ARG A 40 -8.65 6.71 8.33
N HIS A 41 -8.71 5.51 7.76
CA HIS A 41 -8.63 5.32 6.31
C HIS A 41 -9.74 6.10 5.58
N LYS A 42 -10.99 6.01 6.07
CA LYS A 42 -12.12 6.77 5.50
C LYS A 42 -11.92 8.29 5.62
N LYS A 43 -11.42 8.77 6.74
CA LYS A 43 -11.10 10.19 6.94
C LYS A 43 -10.04 10.68 5.95
N ASN A 44 -9.01 9.88 5.71
CA ASN A 44 -7.84 10.27 4.91
C ASN A 44 -8.06 10.09 3.39
N THR A 45 -8.85 9.08 2.99
CA THR A 45 -9.03 8.69 1.57
C THR A 45 -10.45 8.85 1.04
N GLY A 46 -11.41 9.14 1.92
CA GLY A 46 -12.83 9.23 1.59
C GLY A 46 -13.56 7.89 1.55
N LYS A 47 -12.87 6.75 1.70
CA LYS A 47 -13.45 5.39 1.65
C LYS A 47 -12.94 4.53 2.81
N SER A 48 -13.79 3.60 3.32
CA SER A 48 -13.34 2.54 4.22
C SER A 48 -12.39 1.58 3.49
N ASN A 49 -11.47 0.97 4.24
CA ASN A 49 -10.53 -0.03 3.71
C ASN A 49 -11.09 -1.46 3.74
N GLU A 50 -12.31 -1.70 4.23
CA GLU A 50 -12.87 -3.04 4.39
C GLU A 50 -12.83 -3.86 3.10
N VAL A 51 -13.30 -3.28 1.98
CA VAL A 51 -13.27 -3.94 0.66
C VAL A 51 -11.83 -4.18 0.19
N ILE A 52 -10.91 -3.26 0.49
CA ILE A 52 -9.48 -3.39 0.15
C ILE A 52 -8.90 -4.61 0.86
N LEU A 53 -9.11 -4.71 2.19
CA LEU A 53 -8.59 -5.81 2.99
C LEU A 53 -9.23 -7.16 2.64
N GLN A 54 -10.52 -7.20 2.32
CA GLN A 54 -11.19 -8.40 1.82
C GLN A 54 -10.55 -8.89 0.52
N ASN A 55 -10.33 -7.99 -0.45
CA ASN A 55 -9.69 -8.33 -1.72
C ASN A 55 -8.23 -8.74 -1.55
N LEU A 56 -7.49 -8.10 -0.64
CA LEU A 56 -6.12 -8.46 -0.30
C LEU A 56 -6.05 -9.91 0.21
N HIS A 57 -6.92 -10.26 1.17
CA HIS A 57 -6.99 -11.63 1.69
C HIS A 57 -7.37 -12.64 0.60
N LEU A 58 -8.38 -12.34 -0.22
CA LEU A 58 -8.78 -13.20 -1.33
C LEU A 58 -7.62 -13.49 -2.29
N LEU A 59 -6.87 -12.46 -2.70
CA LEU A 59 -5.73 -12.59 -3.60
C LEU A 59 -4.58 -13.35 -2.94
N SER A 60 -4.37 -13.14 -1.65
CA SER A 60 -3.38 -13.87 -0.85
C SER A 60 -3.71 -15.37 -0.74
N GLU A 61 -4.99 -15.73 -0.49
CA GLU A 61 -5.42 -17.14 -0.47
C GLU A 61 -5.18 -17.84 -1.81
N MET A 62 -5.29 -17.09 -2.91
CA MET A 62 -4.95 -17.58 -4.25
C MET A 62 -3.45 -17.64 -4.52
N ARG A 63 -2.60 -17.28 -3.54
CA ARG A 63 -1.14 -17.18 -3.66
C ARG A 63 -0.69 -16.28 -4.80
N LYS A 64 -1.44 -15.19 -5.05
CA LYS A 64 -1.07 -14.18 -6.03
C LYS A 64 0.21 -13.46 -5.56
N PRO A 65 1.28 -13.43 -6.36
CA PRO A 65 2.50 -12.69 -6.01
C PRO A 65 2.20 -11.21 -5.78
N MET A 66 2.64 -10.67 -4.64
CA MET A 66 2.37 -9.27 -4.27
C MET A 66 3.61 -8.60 -3.70
N ILE A 67 3.90 -7.40 -4.21
CA ILE A 67 4.72 -6.41 -3.52
C ILE A 67 3.75 -5.46 -2.82
N ILE A 68 3.83 -5.41 -1.50
CA ILE A 68 3.00 -4.50 -0.73
C ILE A 68 3.70 -3.15 -0.64
N ARG A 69 3.00 -2.09 -1.01
CA ARG A 69 3.50 -0.73 -0.90
C ARG A 69 2.78 -0.02 0.23
N VAL A 70 3.55 0.57 1.12
CA VAL A 70 3.05 1.31 2.28
C VAL A 70 3.45 2.78 2.13
N PRO A 71 2.56 3.64 1.58
CA PRO A 71 2.79 5.08 1.60
C PRO A 71 2.80 5.57 3.04
N VAL A 72 3.86 6.26 3.45
CA VAL A 72 4.00 6.82 4.80
C VAL A 72 3.88 8.34 4.73
N ILE A 73 2.77 8.84 5.27
CA ILE A 73 2.44 10.28 5.25
C ILE A 73 2.35 10.77 6.69
N PRO A 74 3.30 11.64 7.12
CA PRO A 74 3.32 12.16 8.48
C PRO A 74 2.01 12.80 8.92
N GLY A 75 1.55 12.43 10.12
CA GLY A 75 0.28 12.87 10.70
C GLY A 75 -0.97 12.17 10.15
N TYR A 76 -0.82 11.24 9.19
CA TYR A 76 -1.93 10.48 8.61
C TYR A 76 -1.88 9.00 8.99
N ASN A 77 -0.79 8.32 8.67
CA ASN A 77 -0.63 6.88 8.87
C ASN A 77 0.77 6.46 9.35
N ASP A 78 1.55 7.39 9.86
CA ASP A 78 2.94 7.20 10.27
C ASP A 78 3.14 6.79 11.74
N SER A 79 2.04 6.58 12.51
CA SER A 79 2.15 6.13 13.89
C SER A 79 2.65 4.69 13.98
N ASP A 80 3.41 4.38 15.04
CA ASP A 80 3.92 3.02 15.28
C ASP A 80 2.78 2.00 15.41
N GLU A 81 1.65 2.39 15.99
CA GLU A 81 0.46 1.55 16.11
C GLU A 81 -0.07 1.15 14.73
N GLU A 82 -0.23 2.12 13.82
CA GLU A 82 -0.73 1.89 12.47
C GLU A 82 0.22 1.02 11.66
N LEU A 83 1.52 1.34 11.69
CA LEU A 83 2.55 0.62 10.95
C LEU A 83 2.76 -0.81 11.46
N ASN A 84 2.78 -1.01 12.79
CA ASN A 84 2.81 -2.36 13.37
C ASN A 84 1.55 -3.15 13.00
N GLY A 85 0.39 -2.51 13.04
CA GLY A 85 -0.85 -3.17 12.63
C GLY A 85 -0.85 -3.57 11.16
N ILE A 86 -0.26 -2.77 10.28
CA ILE A 86 -0.04 -3.16 8.87
C ILE A 86 0.89 -4.39 8.83
N ALA A 87 2.03 -4.35 9.52
CA ALA A 87 2.97 -5.47 9.54
C ALA A 87 2.34 -6.76 10.11
N ASP A 88 1.49 -6.66 11.14
CA ASP A 88 0.75 -7.78 11.70
C ASP A 88 -0.27 -8.35 10.69
N LEU A 89 -1.01 -7.49 10.00
CA LEU A 89 -1.90 -7.90 8.91
C LEU A 89 -1.11 -8.67 7.84
N LEU A 90 0.02 -8.13 7.38
CA LEU A 90 0.83 -8.77 6.34
C LEU A 90 1.34 -10.14 6.77
N SER A 91 1.61 -10.36 8.07
CA SER A 91 2.04 -11.64 8.61
C SER A 91 0.98 -12.74 8.50
N THR A 92 -0.28 -12.37 8.25
CA THR A 92 -1.37 -13.34 7.99
C THR A 92 -1.46 -13.75 6.52
N LEU A 93 -0.75 -13.07 5.63
CA LEU A 93 -0.82 -13.29 4.18
C LEU A 93 0.18 -14.36 3.71
N LYS A 94 -0.12 -15.01 2.58
CA LYS A 94 0.62 -16.19 2.08
C LYS A 94 1.60 -15.90 0.94
N SER A 95 1.58 -14.69 0.38
CA SER A 95 2.24 -14.40 -0.90
C SER A 95 2.82 -12.99 -1.02
N VAL A 96 3.27 -12.44 0.10
CA VAL A 96 3.99 -11.15 0.11
C VAL A 96 5.46 -11.44 -0.24
N GLU A 97 5.93 -10.92 -1.37
CA GLU A 97 7.32 -11.07 -1.81
C GLU A 97 8.23 -10.02 -1.19
N ARG A 98 7.71 -8.79 -1.05
CA ARG A 98 8.46 -7.63 -0.54
C ARG A 98 7.50 -6.58 -0.01
N VAL A 99 8.00 -5.75 0.89
CA VAL A 99 7.33 -4.53 1.35
C VAL A 99 8.15 -3.32 0.92
N ASP A 100 7.52 -2.41 0.18
CA ASP A 100 8.09 -1.13 -0.24
C ASP A 100 7.51 -0.02 0.64
N ILE A 101 8.36 0.60 1.45
CA ILE A 101 7.97 1.79 2.22
C ILE A 101 8.14 3.00 1.31
N LEU A 102 7.05 3.71 1.05
CA LEU A 102 7.02 4.87 0.18
C LEU A 102 6.87 6.15 1.02
N PRO A 103 7.99 6.78 1.43
CA PRO A 103 7.91 8.04 2.16
C PRO A 103 7.20 9.10 1.32
N GLU A 104 6.45 9.99 2.00
CA GLU A 104 5.82 11.13 1.33
C GLU A 104 6.84 11.92 0.51
N HIS A 105 6.45 12.31 -0.70
CA HIS A 105 7.24 13.12 -1.62
C HIS A 105 6.33 14.05 -2.45
N GLU A 106 6.88 15.15 -2.92
CA GLU A 106 6.12 16.21 -3.62
C GLU A 106 5.65 15.84 -5.05
N PHE A 107 6.00 14.67 -5.59
CA PHE A 107 5.60 14.32 -6.97
C PHE A 107 4.08 14.27 -7.19
N GLY A 108 3.30 14.02 -6.13
CA GLY A 108 1.85 14.10 -6.18
C GLY A 108 1.33 15.50 -6.50
N ARG A 109 2.05 16.54 -6.07
CA ARG A 109 1.68 17.95 -6.24
C ARG A 109 1.51 18.33 -7.71
N ILE A 110 2.44 17.89 -8.57
CA ILE A 110 2.39 18.19 -10.01
C ILE A 110 1.10 17.65 -10.64
N LYS A 111 0.62 16.48 -10.21
CA LYS A 111 -0.65 15.91 -10.71
C LYS A 111 -1.86 16.74 -10.28
N TYR A 112 -1.86 17.28 -9.07
CA TYR A 112 -2.93 18.17 -8.60
C TYR A 112 -2.93 19.49 -9.37
N GLU A 113 -1.76 20.07 -9.62
CA GLU A 113 -1.61 21.28 -10.44
C GLU A 113 -2.11 21.06 -11.88
N GLN A 114 -1.79 19.91 -12.50
CA GLN A 114 -2.27 19.55 -13.84
C GLN A 114 -3.81 19.37 -13.91
N LEU A 115 -4.45 19.03 -12.81
CA LEU A 115 -5.89 18.84 -12.70
C LEU A 115 -6.63 20.08 -12.17
N ASP A 116 -5.92 21.19 -11.96
CA ASP A 116 -6.44 22.43 -11.34
C ASP A 116 -7.10 22.17 -9.96
N LEU A 117 -6.48 21.26 -9.18
CA LEU A 117 -6.92 20.87 -7.84
C LEU A 117 -5.98 21.42 -6.77
N GLU A 118 -6.54 21.81 -5.62
CA GLU A 118 -5.77 22.25 -4.47
C GLU A 118 -5.02 21.07 -3.83
N TYR A 119 -3.68 21.16 -3.74
CA TYR A 119 -2.87 20.19 -3.00
C TYR A 119 -2.86 20.55 -1.52
N ARG A 120 -3.61 19.78 -0.71
CA ARG A 120 -3.86 20.10 0.71
C ARG A 120 -2.84 19.53 1.69
N LEU A 121 -1.99 18.59 1.24
CA LEU A 121 -0.94 18.06 2.08
C LEU A 121 0.15 19.13 2.25
N LYS A 122 0.53 19.38 3.50
CA LYS A 122 1.73 20.18 3.77
C LYS A 122 2.94 19.24 3.63
N PRO A 123 3.97 19.64 2.86
CA PRO A 123 5.19 18.84 2.78
C PRO A 123 5.74 18.59 4.18
N CYS A 124 5.89 17.34 4.52
CA CYS A 124 6.48 16.90 5.79
C CYS A 124 7.30 15.65 5.50
N PRO A 125 8.55 15.80 5.03
CA PRO A 125 9.36 14.66 4.66
C PRO A 125 9.61 13.75 5.87
N VAL A 126 9.51 12.45 5.66
CA VAL A 126 9.89 11.45 6.66
C VAL A 126 11.40 11.44 6.78
N SER A 127 11.96 11.66 7.98
CA SER A 127 13.43 11.68 8.16
C SER A 127 14.05 10.32 7.83
N ALA A 128 15.34 10.31 7.47
CA ALA A 128 16.04 9.08 7.15
C ALA A 128 16.05 8.10 8.34
N GLU A 129 16.21 8.60 9.56
CA GLU A 129 16.17 7.80 10.80
C GLU A 129 14.78 7.15 10.97
N ARG A 130 13.70 7.90 10.68
CA ARG A 130 12.34 7.36 10.77
C ARG A 130 12.09 6.31 9.69
N GLN A 131 12.54 6.55 8.47
CA GLN A 131 12.45 5.59 7.37
C GLN A 131 13.16 4.28 7.75
N ASP A 132 14.38 4.36 8.30
CA ASP A 132 15.14 3.18 8.73
C ASP A 132 14.43 2.45 9.88
N ALA A 133 13.91 3.17 10.87
CA ALA A 133 13.14 2.57 11.97
C ALA A 133 11.90 1.80 11.45
N ILE A 134 11.18 2.36 10.47
CA ILE A 134 10.04 1.68 9.85
C ILE A 134 10.52 0.43 9.09
N ARG A 135 11.59 0.51 8.31
CA ARG A 135 12.15 -0.64 7.60
C ARG A 135 12.49 -1.78 8.59
N VAL A 136 13.20 -1.47 9.67
CA VAL A 136 13.58 -2.45 10.71
C VAL A 136 12.33 -3.08 11.36
N MET A 137 11.27 -2.31 11.58
CA MET A 137 10.00 -2.82 12.13
C MET A 137 9.39 -3.91 11.23
N PHE A 138 9.35 -3.72 9.91
CA PHE A 138 8.84 -4.72 8.98
C PHE A 138 9.81 -5.90 8.83
N GLU A 139 11.12 -5.67 8.81
CA GLU A 139 12.13 -6.74 8.77
C GLU A 139 12.08 -7.62 10.03
N ALA A 140 11.82 -7.06 11.20
CA ALA A 140 11.62 -7.81 12.44
C ALA A 140 10.41 -8.77 12.39
N LYS A 141 9.44 -8.52 11.49
CA LYS A 141 8.31 -9.42 11.20
C LYS A 141 8.62 -10.42 10.07
N GLY A 142 9.86 -10.41 9.55
CA GLY A 142 10.32 -11.36 8.54
C GLY A 142 10.13 -10.92 7.08
N PHE A 143 9.78 -9.66 6.83
CA PHE A 143 9.61 -9.14 5.47
C PHE A 143 10.92 -8.61 4.89
N HIS A 144 11.20 -8.96 3.64
CA HIS A 144 12.15 -8.20 2.86
C HIS A 144 11.57 -6.80 2.62
N THR A 145 12.26 -5.75 3.09
CA THR A 145 11.72 -4.38 3.09
C THR A 145 12.71 -3.43 2.46
N GLN A 146 12.23 -2.56 1.59
CA GLN A 146 13.04 -1.47 1.00
C GLN A 146 12.35 -0.11 1.16
N ILE A 147 13.14 0.95 1.08
CA ILE A 147 12.68 2.34 1.04
C ILE A 147 12.63 2.77 -0.42
N GLY A 148 11.50 3.30 -0.83
CA GLY A 148 11.21 3.58 -2.24
C GLY A 148 10.68 2.35 -2.99
N GLY A 149 10.24 2.53 -4.23
CA GLY A 149 9.67 1.50 -5.10
C GLY A 149 10.33 1.48 -6.47
#